data_32d3f008dbcf7ac46e72bc0b4edb9a0a
#
_entry.id   32d3f008dbcf7ac46e72bc0b4edb9a0a
#
_cell.length_a   1.000
_cell.length_b   1.000
_cell.length_c   1.000
_cell.angle_alpha   90.00
_cell.angle_beta   90.00
_cell.angle_gamma   90.00
#
_symmetry.space_group_name_H-M   'P 1'
#
loop_
_entity.id
_entity.type
_entity.pdbx_description
1 polymer ?
#
loop_
_entity_poly.entity_id
_entity_poly.type
_entity_poly.pdbx_seq_one_letter_code
_entity_poly.pdbx_strand_id
1 'polypeptide(L)'
;MLVPFDLTYLEDAFQGNRRLVNGIIELFLKQSPDYCDMLENRVKSGNLECLHTIAHTLKSSVQMLGLKDTESLVLGIEKKSKFGEDINELPGMVFELVYELKRAQTALSVYISNTDDGSAFRSNVA
;
A
#
# COMPACT_ATOMS: atom_id res chain seq x y z
N MET A 1 2.26 -19.06 8.23
CA MET A 1 2.22 -17.63 8.45
C MET A 1 1.50 -16.93 7.31
N LEU A 2 0.62 -16.00 7.64
CA LEU A 2 -0.15 -15.31 6.62
C LEU A 2 0.67 -14.17 6.05
N VAL A 3 0.63 -14.04 4.72
CA VAL A 3 1.25 -12.89 4.07
C VAL A 3 0.23 -11.74 4.05
N PRO A 4 0.69 -10.48 4.09
CA PRO A 4 -0.22 -9.34 4.20
C PRO A 4 -0.84 -8.90 2.88
N PHE A 5 -0.81 -9.73 1.85
CA PHE A 5 -1.39 -9.38 0.55
C PHE A 5 -2.11 -10.58 -0.06
N ASP A 6 -2.98 -10.27 -1.02
CA ASP A 6 -3.69 -11.29 -1.78
C ASP A 6 -3.74 -10.78 -3.23
N LEU A 7 -3.02 -11.44 -4.11
CA LEU A 7 -2.87 -10.99 -5.49
C LEU A 7 -3.90 -11.56 -6.45
N THR A 8 -4.93 -12.26 -5.93
CA THR A 8 -5.94 -12.90 -6.76
C THR A 8 -6.62 -11.89 -7.70
N TYR A 9 -7.04 -10.76 -7.15
CA TYR A 9 -7.70 -9.73 -7.96
C TYR A 9 -6.77 -9.25 -9.07
N LEU A 10 -5.53 -8.97 -8.71
CA LEU A 10 -4.56 -8.43 -9.65
C LEU A 10 -4.22 -9.44 -10.74
N GLU A 11 -4.05 -10.69 -10.36
CA GLU A 11 -3.76 -11.75 -11.31
C GLU A 11 -4.92 -11.97 -12.27
N ASP A 12 -6.15 -11.93 -11.76
CA ASP A 12 -7.33 -12.07 -12.61
C ASP A 12 -7.46 -10.88 -13.57
N ALA A 13 -7.24 -9.68 -13.06
CA ALA A 13 -7.37 -8.46 -13.86
C ALA A 13 -6.41 -8.44 -15.05
N PHE A 14 -5.23 -8.99 -14.86
CA PHE A 14 -4.20 -9.03 -15.92
C PHE A 14 -4.02 -10.42 -16.52
N GLN A 15 -4.98 -11.32 -16.26
CA GLN A 15 -5.00 -12.65 -16.86
C GLN A 15 -3.67 -13.40 -16.67
N GLY A 16 -3.10 -13.27 -15.49
CA GLY A 16 -1.86 -13.94 -15.15
C GLY A 16 -0.60 -13.39 -15.80
N ASN A 17 -0.70 -12.22 -16.45
CA ASN A 17 0.47 -11.62 -17.08
C ASN A 17 1.44 -11.15 -15.98
N ARG A 18 2.50 -11.94 -15.79
CA ARG A 18 3.44 -11.73 -14.68
C ARG A 18 4.13 -10.37 -14.75
N ARG A 19 4.44 -9.92 -15.97
CA ARG A 19 5.11 -8.64 -16.15
C ARG A 19 4.23 -7.48 -15.64
N LEU A 20 2.95 -7.52 -15.97
CA LEU A 20 2.02 -6.47 -15.55
C LEU A 20 1.78 -6.53 -14.04
N VAL A 21 1.58 -7.73 -13.50
CA VAL A 21 1.39 -7.90 -12.06
C VAL A 21 2.61 -7.38 -11.30
N ASN A 22 3.80 -7.78 -11.72
CA ASN A 22 5.02 -7.34 -11.04
C ASN A 22 5.24 -5.84 -11.18
N GLY A 23 4.82 -5.27 -12.32
CA GLY A 23 4.93 -3.83 -12.53
C GLY A 23 4.11 -3.03 -11.52
N ILE A 24 2.91 -3.51 -11.21
CA ILE A 24 2.05 -2.86 -10.20
C ILE A 24 2.69 -2.96 -8.82
N ILE A 25 3.24 -4.13 -8.50
CA ILE A 25 3.90 -4.33 -7.22
C ILE A 25 5.12 -3.41 -7.09
N GLU A 26 5.93 -3.33 -8.14
CA GLU A 26 7.12 -2.49 -8.13
C GLU A 26 6.77 -1.02 -7.98
N LEU A 27 5.68 -0.59 -8.61
CA LEU A 27 5.22 0.78 -8.47
C LEU A 27 4.83 1.08 -7.01
N PHE A 28 4.12 0.15 -6.39
CA PHE A 28 3.76 0.29 -4.98
C PHE A 28 5.02 0.37 -4.10
N LEU A 29 6.01 -0.49 -4.37
CA LEU A 29 7.25 -0.50 -3.60
C LEU A 29 8.01 0.81 -3.76
N LYS A 30 7.93 1.42 -4.91
CA LYS A 30 8.60 2.68 -5.18
C LYS A 30 7.90 3.86 -4.52
N GLN A 31 6.57 3.87 -4.54
CA GLN A 31 5.79 5.03 -4.08
C GLN A 31 5.43 5.00 -2.60
N SER A 32 5.25 3.81 -2.03
CA SER A 32 4.72 3.72 -0.68
C SER A 32 5.60 4.30 0.41
N PRO A 33 6.95 4.29 0.32
CA PRO A 33 7.75 4.96 1.34
C PRO A 33 7.45 6.46 1.42
N ASP A 34 7.22 7.11 0.28
CA ASP A 34 6.88 8.53 0.27
C ASP A 34 5.52 8.77 0.91
N TYR A 35 4.56 7.87 0.66
CA TYR A 35 3.25 7.98 1.30
C TYR A 35 3.36 7.83 2.81
N CYS A 36 4.24 6.96 3.29
CA CYS A 36 4.46 6.82 4.73
C CYS A 36 4.96 8.13 5.33
N ASP A 37 5.93 8.76 4.68
CA ASP A 37 6.46 10.04 5.15
C ASP A 37 5.39 11.13 5.14
N MET A 38 4.60 11.19 4.08
CA MET A 38 3.54 12.18 3.96
C MET A 38 2.47 11.99 5.04
N LEU A 39 2.09 10.75 5.29
CA LEU A 39 1.10 10.43 6.33
C LEU A 39 1.57 10.93 7.69
N GLU A 40 2.82 10.65 8.02
CA GLU A 40 3.38 11.05 9.32
C GLU A 40 3.44 12.56 9.44
N ASN A 41 3.87 13.23 8.38
CA ASN A 41 3.97 14.68 8.40
C ASN A 41 2.61 15.36 8.48
N ARG A 42 1.64 14.87 7.74
CA ARG A 42 0.32 15.51 7.70
C ARG A 42 -0.48 15.30 8.98
N VAL A 43 -0.33 14.13 9.60
CA VAL A 43 -1.02 13.89 10.85
C VAL A 43 -0.42 14.78 11.95
N LYS A 44 0.89 14.98 11.95
CA LYS A 44 1.55 15.85 12.93
C LYS A 44 1.13 17.29 12.77
N SER A 45 0.99 17.75 11.54
CA SER A 45 0.62 19.14 11.27
C SER A 45 -0.89 19.39 11.39
N GLY A 46 -1.67 18.32 11.58
CA GLY A 46 -3.13 18.46 11.69
C GLY A 46 -3.81 18.81 10.38
N ASN A 47 -3.14 18.57 9.26
CA ASN A 47 -3.68 18.90 7.94
C ASN A 47 -4.62 17.80 7.46
N LEU A 48 -5.90 17.91 7.86
CA LEU A 48 -6.90 16.88 7.57
C LEU A 48 -7.19 16.73 6.09
N GLU A 49 -7.19 17.83 5.37
CA GLU A 49 -7.46 17.81 3.94
C GLU A 49 -6.41 17.01 3.18
N CYS A 50 -5.15 17.26 3.48
CA CYS A 50 -4.06 16.50 2.85
C CYS A 50 -4.07 15.05 3.28
N LEU A 51 -4.38 14.80 4.55
CA LEU A 51 -4.45 13.44 5.06
C LEU A 51 -5.55 12.65 4.35
N HIS A 52 -6.71 13.29 4.14
CA HIS A 52 -7.80 12.68 3.39
C HIS A 52 -7.36 12.34 1.97
N THR A 53 -6.68 13.25 1.30
CA THR A 53 -6.25 13.07 -0.08
C THR A 53 -5.25 11.91 -0.19
N ILE A 54 -4.32 11.81 0.75
CA ILE A 54 -3.33 10.73 0.74
C ILE A 54 -4.02 9.38 0.94
N ALA A 55 -4.93 9.30 1.91
CA ALA A 55 -5.66 8.07 2.16
C ALA A 55 -6.50 7.66 0.95
N HIS A 56 -7.16 8.63 0.33
CA HIS A 56 -7.97 8.38 -0.87
C HIS A 56 -7.11 7.81 -2.00
N THR A 57 -5.93 8.38 -2.18
CA THR A 57 -5.00 7.92 -3.23
C THR A 57 -4.50 6.50 -2.95
N LEU A 58 -4.20 6.20 -1.69
CA LEU A 58 -3.74 4.85 -1.31
C LEU A 58 -4.80 3.78 -1.48
N LYS A 59 -6.06 4.16 -1.44
CA LYS A 59 -7.16 3.20 -1.44
C LYS A 59 -7.09 2.22 -2.62
N SER A 60 -6.85 2.73 -3.82
CA SER A 60 -6.76 1.87 -5.01
C SER A 60 -5.66 0.84 -4.90
N SER A 61 -4.49 1.28 -4.49
CA SER A 61 -3.33 0.39 -4.39
C SER A 61 -3.54 -0.71 -3.37
N VAL A 62 -4.07 -0.35 -2.19
CA VAL A 62 -4.26 -1.37 -1.16
C VAL A 62 -5.36 -2.35 -1.54
N GLN A 63 -6.36 -1.91 -2.29
CA GLN A 63 -7.41 -2.81 -2.77
C GLN A 63 -6.87 -3.74 -3.85
N MET A 64 -6.11 -3.21 -4.80
CA MET A 64 -5.54 -4.02 -5.88
C MET A 64 -4.60 -5.10 -5.36
N LEU A 65 -3.82 -4.78 -4.34
CA LEU A 65 -2.84 -5.71 -3.79
C LEU A 65 -3.39 -6.57 -2.67
N GLY A 66 -4.68 -6.45 -2.38
CA GLY A 66 -5.32 -7.27 -1.36
C GLY A 66 -4.74 -7.08 0.03
N LEU A 67 -4.37 -5.85 0.38
CA LEU A 67 -3.82 -5.52 1.69
C LEU A 67 -4.98 -5.25 2.65
N LYS A 68 -5.63 -6.32 3.10
CA LYS A 68 -6.91 -6.17 3.81
C LYS A 68 -6.82 -5.44 5.14
N ASP A 69 -5.79 -5.72 5.91
CA ASP A 69 -5.60 -5.04 7.19
C ASP A 69 -5.30 -3.56 6.97
N THR A 70 -4.58 -3.27 5.90
CA THR A 70 -4.25 -1.90 5.52
C THR A 70 -5.47 -1.16 4.99
N GLU A 71 -6.30 -1.86 4.23
CA GLU A 71 -7.50 -1.27 3.63
C GLU A 71 -8.43 -0.69 4.68
N SER A 72 -8.67 -1.43 5.74
CA SER A 72 -9.53 -1.00 6.82
C SER A 72 -9.05 0.32 7.44
N LEU A 73 -7.73 0.42 7.65
CA LEU A 73 -7.12 1.64 8.18
C LEU A 73 -7.25 2.82 7.22
N VAL A 74 -6.99 2.56 5.93
CA VAL A 74 -7.08 3.61 4.91
C VAL A 74 -8.50 4.17 4.84
N LEU A 75 -9.50 3.29 4.82
CA LEU A 75 -10.89 3.72 4.74
C LEU A 75 -11.30 4.51 5.98
N GLY A 76 -10.84 4.08 7.16
CA GLY A 76 -11.13 4.79 8.40
C GLY A 76 -10.50 6.17 8.43
N ILE A 77 -9.24 6.28 8.01
CA ILE A 77 -8.55 7.56 7.97
C ILE A 77 -9.20 8.49 6.95
N GLU A 78 -9.54 7.96 5.78
CA GLU A 78 -10.21 8.74 4.75
C GLU A 78 -11.51 9.36 5.28
N LYS A 79 -12.32 8.54 5.94
CA LYS A 79 -13.62 8.98 6.45
C LYS A 79 -13.47 10.00 7.57
N LYS A 80 -12.63 9.71 8.56
CA LYS A 80 -12.46 10.59 9.71
C LYS A 80 -11.87 11.93 9.31
N SER A 81 -10.90 11.93 8.42
CA SER A 81 -10.28 13.18 7.98
C SER A 81 -11.22 13.99 7.11
N LYS A 82 -12.07 13.32 6.30
CA LYS A 82 -13.04 14.01 5.45
C LYS A 82 -14.10 14.74 6.28
N PHE A 83 -14.62 14.08 7.30
CA PHE A 83 -15.74 14.64 8.08
C PHE A 83 -15.29 15.30 9.38
N GLY A 84 -14.01 15.26 9.70
CA GLY A 84 -13.51 15.86 10.95
C GLY A 84 -14.01 15.14 12.18
N GLU A 85 -14.32 13.85 12.08
CA GLU A 85 -14.87 13.07 13.19
C GLU A 85 -13.77 12.25 13.86
N ASP A 86 -13.83 12.16 15.18
CA ASP A 86 -12.91 11.33 15.96
C ASP A 86 -11.45 11.55 15.59
N ILE A 87 -11.09 12.80 15.32
CA ILE A 87 -9.76 13.14 14.82
C ILE A 87 -8.66 12.80 15.82
N ASN A 88 -9.01 12.64 17.09
CA ASN A 88 -8.04 12.25 18.11
C ASN A 88 -7.51 10.84 17.87
N GLU A 89 -8.21 10.04 17.10
CA GLU A 89 -7.79 8.67 16.78
C GLU A 89 -6.83 8.60 15.62
N LEU A 90 -6.76 9.68 14.83
CA LEU A 90 -5.95 9.69 13.61
C LEU A 90 -4.46 9.41 13.82
N PRO A 91 -3.80 10.00 14.85
CA PRO A 91 -2.37 9.70 15.02
C PRO A 91 -2.09 8.21 15.23
N GLY A 92 -2.91 7.53 16.03
CA GLY A 92 -2.76 6.09 16.25
C GLY A 92 -3.04 5.29 14.99
N MET A 93 -4.07 5.68 14.24
CA MET A 93 -4.42 5.00 13.00
C MET A 93 -3.34 5.16 11.95
N VAL A 94 -2.76 6.36 11.84
CA VAL A 94 -1.66 6.60 10.91
C VAL A 94 -0.43 5.79 11.31
N PHE A 95 -0.15 5.71 12.60
CA PHE A 95 0.96 4.90 13.09
C PHE A 95 0.78 3.42 12.66
N GLU A 96 -0.42 2.89 12.85
CA GLU A 96 -0.73 1.52 12.43
C GLU A 96 -0.66 1.36 10.92
N LEU A 97 -1.16 2.33 10.17
CA LEU A 97 -1.13 2.28 8.72
C LEU A 97 0.31 2.24 8.20
N VAL A 98 1.17 3.09 8.72
CA VAL A 98 2.58 3.12 8.32
C VAL A 98 3.24 1.79 8.64
N TYR A 99 2.95 1.22 9.80
CA TYR A 99 3.47 -0.09 10.19
C TYR A 99 3.04 -1.16 9.19
N GLU A 100 1.75 -1.19 8.84
CA GLU A 100 1.23 -2.19 7.90
C GLU A 100 1.76 -1.98 6.48
N LEU A 101 1.93 -0.74 6.06
CA LEU A 101 2.51 -0.46 4.75
C LEU A 101 3.95 -0.95 4.67
N LYS A 102 4.73 -0.75 5.73
CA LYS A 102 6.11 -1.23 5.76
C LYS A 102 6.17 -2.75 5.77
N ARG A 103 5.25 -3.39 6.48
CA ARG A 103 5.14 -4.84 6.50
C ARG A 103 4.82 -5.37 5.09
N ALA A 104 3.90 -4.70 4.40
CA ALA A 104 3.55 -5.07 3.03
C ALA A 104 4.73 -4.86 2.08
N GLN A 105 5.48 -3.77 2.25
CA GLN A 105 6.67 -3.51 1.43
C GLN A 105 7.66 -4.65 1.56
N THR A 106 7.93 -5.09 2.77
CA THR A 106 8.87 -6.19 3.00
C THR A 106 8.38 -7.47 2.33
N ALA A 107 7.12 -7.82 2.56
CA ALA A 107 6.57 -9.06 2.01
C ALA A 107 6.52 -9.04 0.49
N LEU A 108 6.15 -7.92 -0.10
CA LEU A 108 6.07 -7.80 -1.55
C LEU A 108 7.46 -7.78 -2.19
N SER A 109 8.46 -7.20 -1.50
CA SER A 109 9.83 -7.24 -1.98
C SER A 109 10.35 -8.69 -2.06
N VAL A 110 10.03 -9.49 -1.06
CA VAL A 110 10.41 -10.89 -1.06
C VAL A 110 9.70 -11.63 -2.19
N TYR A 111 8.42 -11.36 -2.36
CA TYR A 111 7.62 -11.98 -3.42
C TYR A 111 8.22 -11.68 -4.80
N ILE A 112 8.53 -10.42 -5.05
CA ILE A 112 9.11 -9.98 -6.33
C ILE A 112 10.46 -10.67 -6.57
N SER A 113 11.30 -10.73 -5.56
CA SER A 113 12.61 -11.37 -5.68
C SER A 113 12.47 -12.83 -6.08
N ASN A 114 11.48 -13.52 -5.49
CA ASN A 114 11.29 -14.94 -5.76
C ASN A 114 10.69 -15.21 -7.13
N THR A 115 9.82 -14.33 -7.60
CA THR A 115 9.15 -14.54 -8.89
C THR A 115 9.90 -13.95 -10.05
N ASP A 116 10.62 -12.86 -9.81
CA ASP A 116 11.36 -12.17 -10.85
C ASP A 116 12.55 -12.96 -11.32
N ASP A 117 13.02 -13.87 -10.51
CA ASP A 117 14.08 -14.74 -10.92
C ASP A 117 13.74 -15.51 -12.13
N GLY A 118 12.52 -15.83 -12.18
CA GLY A 118 12.10 -16.53 -13.32
C GLY A 118 12.23 -15.68 -14.51
N SER A 119 12.22 -14.47 -14.33
CA SER A 119 12.30 -13.57 -15.41
C SER A 119 13.70 -13.33 -15.73
N ALA A 120 14.30 -13.93 -14.98
CA ALA A 120 15.50 -13.65 -15.23
C ALA A 120 15.89 -13.60 -16.59
N PHE A 121 15.04 -13.52 -16.38
CA PHE A 121 15.28 -13.27 -16.96
C PHE A 121 15.48 -12.35 -17.23
N ARG A 122 15.41 -11.98 -16.94
CA ARG A 122 15.54 -10.92 -16.98
C ARG A 122 16.65 -10.34 -16.74
N SER A 123 16.88 -11.04 -16.34
CA SER A 123 17.76 -10.74 -16.10
C SER A 123 18.49 -10.68 -16.62
N ASN A 124 18.39 -10.83 -16.74
CA ASN A 124 19.06 -10.72 -17.10
C ASN A 124 19.19 -10.23 -17.76
N VAL A 125 18.73 -9.92 -17.84
CA VAL A 125 18.79 -9.55 -18.09
C VAL A 125 19.09 -9.06 -18.12
N ALA A 126 19.28 -8.99 -18.00
CA ALA A 126 19.67 -8.59 -17.90
C ALA A 126 20.07 -8.52 -18.14
#